data_5766ce74e83578d9773058f5dbe7d4de
#
_entry.id   5766ce74e83578d9773058f5dbe7d4de
#
_cell.length_a   1.000
_cell.length_b   1.000
_cell.length_c   1.000
_cell.angle_alpha   90.00
_cell.angle_beta   90.00
_cell.angle_gamma   90.00
#
_symmetry.space_group_name_H-M   'P 1'
#
loop_
_entity.id
_entity.type
_entity.pdbx_description
1 polymer ?
#
loop_
_entity_poly.entity_id
_entity_poly.type
_entity_poly.pdbx_seq_one_letter_code
_entity_poly.pdbx_strand_id
1 'polypeptide(L)'
;MVLRRARHTVAHQGGRTAAVTQTPESPLLVSRLPATAFQADLPSSEFGLAMGFLVGHYFLNMQDLHYGYWPDGLAVEPRNLYQAQAHYTEFLMEHIPAGVHTILDVGCGAGNTARKLLDRGYQVDCVSPNGVLSGVARAVLAGRATIFESRFQDVQTDRRYDLILFSESLLFIPLEEAFTKALALLNPGGHVLITDIFRVPAEGKSPIGGGHELPRFRETIARFPLQPVTDRDMTDGIAPTFDVLDGAYREAIEPAYRLILARLTLKYPWVMRLVKWKFRKSMRRYEDKHFSGRRNGANFKKYKSYRLLLYRRA
;
A
#
# COMPACT_ATOMS: atom_id res chain seq x y z
N MET A 1 2.96 67.38 30.30
CA MET A 1 1.88 66.71 29.55
C MET A 1 2.53 65.81 28.55
N VAL A 2 2.78 64.55 28.95
CA VAL A 2 3.58 63.55 28.16
C VAL A 2 2.70 62.37 27.87
N LEU A 3 2.35 62.18 26.60
CA LEU A 3 1.55 61.07 26.09
C LEU A 3 2.42 59.80 25.98
N ARG A 4 2.11 58.78 26.77
CA ARG A 4 2.67 57.42 26.67
C ARG A 4 1.93 56.68 25.56
N ARG A 5 2.68 56.28 24.51
CA ARG A 5 2.21 55.31 23.50
C ARG A 5 2.35 53.88 24.04
N ALA A 6 1.23 53.17 24.11
CA ALA A 6 1.19 51.76 24.38
C ALA A 6 1.59 50.98 23.10
N ARG A 7 2.61 50.12 23.19
CA ARG A 7 2.97 49.17 22.18
C ARG A 7 2.18 47.86 22.43
N HIS A 8 1.30 47.50 21.52
CA HIS A 8 0.70 46.19 21.52
C HIS A 8 1.71 45.18 20.91
N THR A 9 2.21 44.29 21.75
CA THR A 9 3.00 43.14 21.33
C THR A 9 2.03 42.03 21.00
N VAL A 10 1.94 41.67 19.70
CA VAL A 10 1.21 40.49 19.24
C VAL A 10 2.11 39.27 19.50
N ALA A 11 1.70 38.44 20.45
CA ALA A 11 2.36 37.15 20.70
C ALA A 11 1.97 36.15 19.59
N HIS A 12 2.93 35.77 18.76
CA HIS A 12 2.84 34.60 17.89
C HIS A 12 2.83 33.36 18.79
N GLN A 13 1.68 32.71 18.90
CA GLN A 13 1.60 31.37 19.44
C GLN A 13 2.15 30.41 18.38
N GLY A 14 3.39 29.96 18.55
CA GLY A 14 4.00 28.89 17.84
C GLY A 14 3.25 27.57 18.11
N GLY A 15 2.54 27.05 17.13
CA GLY A 15 1.96 25.71 17.17
C GLY A 15 3.09 24.69 17.36
N ARG A 16 3.17 24.10 18.55
CA ARG A 16 3.98 22.91 18.81
C ARG A 16 3.36 21.76 18.02
N THR A 17 4.00 21.36 16.94
CA THR A 17 3.80 20.05 16.34
C THR A 17 4.16 19.01 17.40
N ALA A 18 3.15 18.35 17.95
CA ALA A 18 3.34 17.21 18.84
C ALA A 18 4.04 16.11 18.02
N ALA A 19 5.30 15.84 18.35
CA ALA A 19 6.00 14.66 17.86
C ALA A 19 5.20 13.44 18.36
N VAL A 20 4.60 12.72 17.41
CA VAL A 20 3.93 11.46 17.68
C VAL A 20 5.03 10.43 18.00
N THR A 21 5.41 10.38 19.29
CA THR A 21 6.20 9.28 19.84
C THR A 21 5.28 8.07 20.00
N GLN A 22 5.00 7.37 18.90
CA GLN A 22 4.45 6.02 19.01
C GLN A 22 5.60 5.09 19.39
N THR A 23 5.55 4.56 20.60
CA THR A 23 6.32 3.39 21.00
C THR A 23 6.04 2.28 19.99
N PRO A 24 7.07 1.61 19.46
CA PRO A 24 6.87 0.51 18.52
C PRO A 24 6.06 -0.58 19.24
N GLU A 25 4.83 -0.81 18.79
CA GLU A 25 4.06 -1.96 19.23
C GLU A 25 4.85 -3.23 18.86
N SER A 26 5.06 -4.04 19.85
CA SER A 26 5.90 -5.21 19.97
C SER A 26 5.97 -6.11 18.72
N PRO A 27 7.15 -6.71 18.42
CA PRO A 27 7.36 -7.75 17.38
C PRO A 27 6.48 -9.01 17.53
N LEU A 28 5.67 -9.07 18.56
CA LEU A 28 4.86 -10.24 18.95
C LEU A 28 3.65 -10.53 18.03
N LEU A 29 3.29 -9.64 17.10
CA LEU A 29 2.10 -9.84 16.27
C LEU A 29 2.26 -11.04 15.32
N VAL A 30 3.44 -11.24 14.78
CA VAL A 30 3.74 -12.35 13.86
C VAL A 30 3.85 -13.69 14.60
N SER A 31 4.34 -13.67 15.84
CA SER A 31 4.44 -14.88 16.67
C SER A 31 3.07 -15.42 17.13
N ARG A 32 2.00 -14.63 16.96
CA ARG A 32 0.61 -15.03 17.25
C ARG A 32 -0.11 -15.61 16.04
N LEU A 33 0.52 -15.66 14.86
CA LEU A 33 -0.10 -16.31 13.71
C LEU A 33 -0.22 -17.82 13.98
N PRO A 34 -1.39 -18.44 13.77
CA PRO A 34 -1.55 -19.86 13.92
C PRO A 34 -0.66 -20.59 12.89
N ALA A 35 -0.08 -21.72 13.27
CA ALA A 35 0.76 -22.53 12.38
C ALA A 35 0.06 -22.88 11.06
N THR A 36 -1.28 -22.97 11.06
CA THR A 36 -2.12 -23.18 9.87
C THR A 36 -2.03 -22.04 8.85
N ALA A 37 -1.71 -20.81 9.27
CA ALA A 37 -1.53 -19.67 8.35
C ALA A 37 -0.34 -19.88 7.39
N PHE A 38 0.63 -20.74 7.76
CA PHE A 38 1.82 -21.06 6.97
C PHE A 38 1.67 -22.35 6.13
N GLN A 39 0.53 -23.04 6.23
CA GLN A 39 0.28 -24.29 5.50
C GLN A 39 -0.56 -24.10 4.24
N ALA A 40 -0.99 -22.87 3.94
CA ALA A 40 -1.78 -22.58 2.76
C ALA A 40 -0.94 -22.69 1.49
N ASP A 41 -1.48 -23.33 0.47
CA ASP A 41 -0.94 -23.33 -0.90
C ASP A 41 -1.24 -21.96 -1.52
N LEU A 42 -0.38 -20.99 -1.18
CA LEU A 42 -0.55 -19.59 -1.58
C LEU A 42 -0.09 -19.40 -3.03
N PRO A 43 -0.89 -18.71 -3.87
CA PRO A 43 -0.41 -18.24 -5.17
C PRO A 43 0.89 -17.44 -5.00
N SER A 44 1.81 -17.54 -5.97
CA SER A 44 3.14 -16.91 -5.87
C SER A 44 3.11 -15.40 -5.59
N SER A 45 2.06 -14.70 -6.04
CA SER A 45 1.86 -13.26 -5.76
C SER A 45 1.50 -13.00 -4.29
N GLU A 46 0.63 -13.83 -3.72
CA GLU A 46 0.19 -13.71 -2.33
C GLU A 46 1.30 -14.11 -1.35
N PHE A 47 2.06 -15.15 -1.70
CA PHE A 47 3.27 -15.53 -0.97
C PHE A 47 4.28 -14.36 -0.93
N GLY A 48 4.52 -13.71 -2.08
CA GLY A 48 5.43 -12.58 -2.17
C GLY A 48 5.00 -11.39 -1.30
N LEU A 49 3.71 -11.09 -1.23
CA LEU A 49 3.16 -10.03 -0.38
C LEU A 49 3.30 -10.37 1.11
N ALA A 50 2.92 -11.59 1.51
CA ALA A 50 3.03 -12.03 2.89
C ALA A 50 4.49 -12.04 3.37
N MET A 51 5.41 -12.60 2.56
CA MET A 51 6.84 -12.61 2.87
C MET A 51 7.42 -11.20 2.95
N GLY A 52 7.07 -10.32 1.99
CA GLY A 52 7.50 -8.91 1.99
C GLY A 52 7.02 -8.18 3.25
N PHE A 53 5.79 -8.42 3.67
CA PHE A 53 5.25 -7.86 4.93
C PHE A 53 6.03 -8.36 6.15
N LEU A 54 6.23 -9.66 6.30
CA LEU A 54 6.90 -10.24 7.47
C LEU A 54 8.34 -9.71 7.61
N VAL A 55 9.09 -9.70 6.51
CA VAL A 55 10.47 -9.20 6.49
C VAL A 55 10.51 -7.68 6.72
N GLY A 56 9.65 -6.94 6.02
CA GLY A 56 9.56 -5.49 6.16
C GLY A 56 9.09 -5.06 7.56
N HIS A 57 8.15 -5.79 8.14
CA HIS A 57 7.70 -5.55 9.51
C HIS A 57 8.84 -5.71 10.53
N TYR A 58 9.59 -6.80 10.43
CA TYR A 58 10.68 -7.08 11.38
C TYR A 58 11.88 -6.12 11.22
N PHE A 59 12.34 -5.88 9.98
CA PHE A 59 13.58 -5.14 9.74
C PHE A 59 13.37 -3.64 9.55
N LEU A 60 12.21 -3.22 9.03
CA LEU A 60 11.92 -1.82 8.65
C LEU A 60 10.77 -1.20 9.45
N ASN A 61 10.25 -1.93 10.45
CA ASN A 61 9.08 -1.52 11.24
C ASN A 61 7.85 -1.17 10.37
N MET A 62 7.73 -1.81 9.20
CA MET A 62 6.60 -1.61 8.32
C MET A 62 5.33 -2.13 8.98
N GLN A 63 4.30 -1.30 9.05
CA GLN A 63 2.98 -1.70 9.56
C GLN A 63 1.98 -1.95 8.44
N ASP A 64 2.22 -1.38 7.29
CA ASP A 64 1.37 -1.41 6.11
C ASP A 64 2.11 -1.99 4.90
N LEU A 65 1.35 -2.44 3.89
CA LEU A 65 1.91 -2.95 2.63
C LEU A 65 1.93 -1.90 1.52
N HIS A 66 1.21 -0.79 1.72
CA HIS A 66 1.19 0.29 0.74
C HIS A 66 2.53 1.04 0.69
N TYR A 67 2.75 1.75 -0.42
CA TYR A 67 3.91 2.63 -0.57
C TYR A 67 3.90 3.77 0.45
N GLY A 68 5.08 4.39 0.65
CA GLY A 68 5.20 5.58 1.48
C GLY A 68 4.96 6.85 0.67
N TYR A 69 4.32 7.85 1.28
CA TYR A 69 4.27 9.22 0.79
C TYR A 69 5.36 10.03 1.49
N TRP A 70 6.32 10.52 0.72
CA TRP A 70 7.51 11.21 1.21
C TRP A 70 7.31 12.71 1.09
N PRO A 71 6.98 13.42 2.19
CA PRO A 71 6.90 14.86 2.18
C PRO A 71 8.28 15.49 2.08
N ASP A 72 8.33 16.77 1.70
CA ASP A 72 9.56 17.55 1.69
C ASP A 72 10.23 17.52 3.07
N GLY A 73 11.54 17.30 3.07
CA GLY A 73 12.35 17.24 4.30
C GLY A 73 12.45 15.86 4.96
N LEU A 74 11.67 14.87 4.57
CA LEU A 74 11.87 13.50 5.03
C LEU A 74 12.97 12.81 4.20
N ALA A 75 14.09 12.44 4.84
CA ALA A 75 15.18 11.76 4.16
C ALA A 75 14.73 10.42 3.54
N VAL A 76 15.04 10.22 2.26
CA VAL A 76 14.66 9.02 1.49
C VAL A 76 15.63 7.88 1.86
N GLU A 77 15.31 7.19 2.96
CA GLU A 77 16.12 6.11 3.53
C GLU A 77 15.21 4.97 4.02
N PRO A 78 15.71 3.70 4.02
CA PRO A 78 14.91 2.55 4.48
C PRO A 78 14.33 2.73 5.88
N ARG A 79 15.08 3.32 6.81
CA ARG A 79 14.64 3.55 8.20
C ARG A 79 13.45 4.52 8.32
N ASN A 80 13.22 5.37 7.33
CA ASN A 80 12.13 6.35 7.31
C ASN A 80 10.89 5.86 6.53
N LEU A 81 10.92 4.63 5.98
CA LEU A 81 9.82 4.09 5.20
C LEU A 81 8.52 4.01 6.02
N TYR A 82 8.60 3.63 7.31
CA TYR A 82 7.43 3.58 8.19
C TYR A 82 6.79 4.97 8.40
N GLN A 83 7.61 6.04 8.44
CA GLN A 83 7.10 7.42 8.54
C GLN A 83 6.42 7.84 7.25
N ALA A 84 7.04 7.53 6.10
CA ALA A 84 6.43 7.78 4.80
C ALA A 84 5.09 7.03 4.64
N GLN A 85 4.98 5.80 5.15
CA GLN A 85 3.72 5.06 5.20
C GLN A 85 2.69 5.72 6.13
N ALA A 86 3.12 6.26 7.26
CA ALA A 86 2.25 7.01 8.15
C ALA A 86 1.71 8.28 7.45
N HIS A 87 2.56 9.05 6.76
CA HIS A 87 2.14 10.21 5.97
C HIS A 87 1.16 9.84 4.86
N TYR A 88 1.38 8.72 4.19
CA TYR A 88 0.42 8.22 3.20
C TYR A 88 -0.95 7.96 3.81
N THR A 89 -1.00 7.27 4.95
CA THR A 89 -2.27 6.96 5.61
C THR A 89 -2.99 8.23 6.08
N GLU A 90 -2.26 9.19 6.64
CA GLU A 90 -2.82 10.50 7.03
C GLU A 90 -3.40 11.24 5.81
N PHE A 91 -2.62 11.35 4.73
CA PHE A 91 -3.07 11.97 3.48
C PHE A 91 -4.33 11.32 2.91
N LEU A 92 -4.42 9.99 2.93
CA LEU A 92 -5.62 9.27 2.53
C LEU A 92 -6.82 9.65 3.40
N MET A 93 -6.62 9.66 4.73
CA MET A 93 -7.69 9.93 5.70
C MET A 93 -8.21 11.38 5.65
N GLU A 94 -7.37 12.35 5.31
CA GLU A 94 -7.75 13.76 5.10
C GLU A 94 -8.72 13.94 3.91
N HIS A 95 -8.77 12.95 3.01
CA HIS A 95 -9.65 12.98 1.84
C HIS A 95 -10.96 12.18 2.03
N ILE A 96 -11.20 11.64 3.23
CA ILE A 96 -12.49 11.03 3.55
C ILE A 96 -13.53 12.15 3.73
N PRO A 97 -14.64 12.14 2.97
CA PRO A 97 -15.64 13.19 3.06
C PRO A 97 -16.30 13.28 4.43
N ALA A 98 -16.70 14.49 4.81
CA ALA A 98 -17.53 14.70 6.00
C ALA A 98 -18.85 13.93 5.85
N GLY A 99 -19.35 13.36 6.97
CA GLY A 99 -20.60 12.59 7.01
C GLY A 99 -20.42 11.12 6.62
N VAL A 100 -19.22 10.66 6.29
CA VAL A 100 -18.89 9.23 6.20
C VAL A 100 -18.83 8.65 7.61
N HIS A 101 -19.54 7.53 7.84
CA HIS A 101 -19.53 6.78 9.10
C HIS A 101 -19.13 5.32 8.91
N THR A 102 -19.55 4.72 7.79
CA THR A 102 -19.33 3.31 7.49
C THR A 102 -18.38 3.15 6.29
N ILE A 103 -17.33 2.36 6.43
CA ILE A 103 -16.29 2.15 5.41
C ILE A 103 -16.10 0.67 5.14
N LEU A 104 -16.03 0.29 3.88
CA LEU A 104 -15.53 -1.01 3.46
C LEU A 104 -14.11 -0.85 2.91
N ASP A 105 -13.13 -1.36 3.64
CA ASP A 105 -11.70 -1.35 3.24
C ASP A 105 -11.42 -2.59 2.38
N VAL A 106 -11.31 -2.38 1.08
CA VAL A 106 -11.11 -3.43 0.07
C VAL A 106 -9.62 -3.68 -0.13
N GLY A 107 -9.17 -4.87 0.28
CA GLY A 107 -7.75 -5.22 0.27
C GLY A 107 -7.02 -4.69 1.48
N CYS A 108 -7.58 -4.87 2.67
CA CYS A 108 -7.10 -4.28 3.94
C CYS A 108 -5.69 -4.72 4.37
N GLY A 109 -5.04 -5.64 3.64
CA GLY A 109 -3.70 -6.12 3.96
C GLY A 109 -3.59 -6.65 5.40
N ALA A 110 -2.67 -6.08 6.17
CA ALA A 110 -2.45 -6.41 7.59
C ALA A 110 -3.47 -5.75 8.54
N GLY A 111 -4.40 -4.93 8.05
CA GLY A 111 -5.46 -4.31 8.83
C GLY A 111 -5.08 -3.01 9.54
N ASN A 112 -3.89 -2.45 9.35
CA ASN A 112 -3.49 -1.25 10.08
C ASN A 112 -4.22 0.02 9.62
N THR A 113 -4.49 0.18 8.32
CA THR A 113 -5.33 1.27 7.82
C THR A 113 -6.72 1.19 8.42
N ALA A 114 -7.35 -0.01 8.41
CA ALA A 114 -8.64 -0.24 9.04
C ALA A 114 -8.63 0.07 10.55
N ARG A 115 -7.57 -0.33 11.28
CA ARG A 115 -7.40 0.00 12.71
C ARG A 115 -7.38 1.50 12.94
N LYS A 116 -6.59 2.24 12.15
CA LYS A 116 -6.50 3.71 12.26
C LYS A 116 -7.85 4.39 11.96
N LEU A 117 -8.63 3.86 11.01
CA LEU A 117 -9.99 4.32 10.72
C LEU A 117 -10.94 4.06 11.90
N LEU A 118 -10.91 2.85 12.48
CA LEU A 118 -11.67 2.51 13.70
C LEU A 118 -11.30 3.41 14.88
N ASP A 119 -10.01 3.72 15.05
CA ASP A 119 -9.52 4.60 16.13
C ASP A 119 -10.00 6.06 15.95
N ARG A 120 -10.37 6.47 14.72
CA ARG A 120 -11.00 7.75 14.40
C ARG A 120 -12.53 7.74 14.49
N GLY A 121 -13.13 6.63 14.92
CA GLY A 121 -14.56 6.51 15.15
C GLY A 121 -15.38 6.03 13.95
N TYR A 122 -14.75 5.65 12.82
CA TYR A 122 -15.45 5.02 11.72
C TYR A 122 -15.85 3.58 12.07
N GLN A 123 -16.96 3.10 11.52
CA GLN A 123 -17.29 1.69 11.48
C GLN A 123 -16.65 1.09 10.21
N VAL A 124 -15.81 0.08 10.36
CA VAL A 124 -15.04 -0.48 9.26
C VAL A 124 -15.27 -1.98 9.15
N ASP A 125 -15.57 -2.43 7.94
CA ASP A 125 -15.43 -3.83 7.55
C ASP A 125 -14.30 -3.96 6.52
N CYS A 126 -13.71 -5.14 6.41
CA CYS A 126 -12.54 -5.40 5.60
C CYS A 126 -12.81 -6.50 4.58
N VAL A 127 -12.13 -6.43 3.43
CA VAL A 127 -12.10 -7.51 2.44
C VAL A 127 -10.65 -7.91 2.19
N SER A 128 -10.34 -9.20 2.28
CA SER A 128 -9.01 -9.71 1.95
C SER A 128 -9.10 -11.17 1.47
N PRO A 129 -8.64 -11.51 0.26
CA PRO A 129 -8.58 -12.90 -0.19
C PRO A 129 -7.38 -13.67 0.38
N ASN A 130 -6.39 -12.98 0.96
CA ASN A 130 -5.15 -13.59 1.45
C ASN A 130 -5.29 -14.06 2.89
N GLY A 131 -5.35 -15.37 3.11
CA GLY A 131 -5.56 -15.96 4.44
C GLY A 131 -4.47 -15.62 5.46
N VAL A 132 -3.19 -15.46 5.05
CA VAL A 132 -2.10 -15.07 5.95
C VAL A 132 -2.30 -13.65 6.43
N LEU A 133 -2.54 -12.70 5.51
CA LEU A 133 -2.77 -11.30 5.85
C LEU A 133 -4.07 -11.11 6.63
N SER A 134 -5.12 -11.86 6.30
CA SER A 134 -6.37 -11.86 7.07
C SER A 134 -6.15 -12.33 8.51
N GLY A 135 -5.26 -13.31 8.73
CA GLY A 135 -4.86 -13.75 10.07
C GLY A 135 -4.17 -12.62 10.87
N VAL A 136 -3.26 -11.88 10.23
CA VAL A 136 -2.64 -10.68 10.83
C VAL A 136 -3.69 -9.63 11.13
N ALA A 137 -4.55 -9.32 10.15
CA ALA A 137 -5.60 -8.31 10.29
C ALA A 137 -6.57 -8.65 11.44
N ARG A 138 -6.96 -9.93 11.62
CA ARG A 138 -7.76 -10.32 12.79
C ARG A 138 -7.09 -10.01 14.11
N ALA A 139 -5.79 -10.26 14.21
CA ALA A 139 -5.03 -9.97 15.43
C ALA A 139 -4.94 -8.44 15.67
N VAL A 140 -4.70 -7.66 14.62
CA VAL A 140 -4.62 -6.18 14.69
C VAL A 140 -5.96 -5.56 15.04
N LEU A 141 -7.04 -6.06 14.44
CA LEU A 141 -8.38 -5.47 14.60
C LEU A 141 -9.09 -5.95 15.88
N ALA A 142 -8.63 -7.05 16.49
CA ALA A 142 -9.12 -7.57 17.77
C ALA A 142 -10.66 -7.69 17.85
N GLY A 143 -11.29 -8.14 16.77
CA GLY A 143 -12.74 -8.31 16.68
C GLY A 143 -13.55 -7.02 16.44
N ARG A 144 -12.90 -5.88 16.25
CA ARG A 144 -13.56 -4.58 16.02
C ARG A 144 -14.12 -4.41 14.60
N ALA A 145 -13.76 -5.28 13.66
CA ALA A 145 -14.21 -5.26 12.27
C ALA A 145 -14.55 -6.67 11.78
N THR A 146 -15.50 -6.77 10.87
CA THR A 146 -15.74 -7.99 10.10
C THR A 146 -14.71 -8.08 8.97
N ILE A 147 -14.13 -9.26 8.76
CA ILE A 147 -13.22 -9.50 7.63
C ILE A 147 -13.87 -10.53 6.70
N PHE A 148 -14.22 -10.09 5.49
CA PHE A 148 -14.67 -10.97 4.42
C PHE A 148 -13.45 -11.60 3.76
N GLU A 149 -13.20 -12.89 4.02
CA GLU A 149 -12.10 -13.65 3.39
C GLU A 149 -12.50 -14.13 2.00
N SER A 150 -12.66 -13.21 1.09
CA SER A 150 -13.04 -13.46 -0.30
C SER A 150 -12.47 -12.39 -1.22
N ARG A 151 -12.56 -12.63 -2.53
CA ARG A 151 -12.36 -11.54 -3.48
C ARG A 151 -13.50 -10.53 -3.32
N PHE A 152 -13.23 -9.26 -3.61
CA PHE A 152 -14.21 -8.18 -3.45
C PHE A 152 -15.52 -8.42 -4.22
N GLN A 153 -15.41 -8.90 -5.45
CA GLN A 153 -16.57 -9.19 -6.29
C GLN A 153 -17.45 -10.31 -5.73
N ASP A 154 -16.91 -11.19 -4.90
CA ASP A 154 -17.60 -12.34 -4.32
C ASP A 154 -18.18 -12.05 -2.91
N VAL A 155 -17.94 -10.85 -2.35
CA VAL A 155 -18.49 -10.47 -1.03
C VAL A 155 -20.02 -10.57 -1.01
N GLN A 156 -20.56 -11.28 -0.04
CA GLN A 156 -22.00 -11.40 0.20
C GLN A 156 -22.33 -10.72 1.53
N THR A 157 -23.12 -9.65 1.47
CA THR A 157 -23.59 -8.92 2.66
C THR A 157 -24.77 -8.03 2.29
N ASP A 158 -25.69 -7.85 3.25
CA ASP A 158 -26.79 -6.89 3.14
C ASP A 158 -26.39 -5.49 3.63
N ARG A 159 -25.19 -5.35 4.21
CA ARG A 159 -24.65 -4.07 4.66
C ARG A 159 -24.43 -3.13 3.48
N ARG A 160 -24.58 -1.82 3.76
CA ARG A 160 -24.24 -0.74 2.86
C ARG A 160 -23.25 0.19 3.53
N TYR A 161 -22.43 0.85 2.72
CA TYR A 161 -21.34 1.66 3.21
C TYR A 161 -21.43 3.08 2.64
N ASP A 162 -20.98 4.06 3.41
CA ASP A 162 -20.86 5.45 2.96
C ASP A 162 -19.60 5.63 2.10
N LEU A 163 -18.60 4.77 2.31
CA LEU A 163 -17.35 4.78 1.58
C LEU A 163 -16.87 3.37 1.25
N ILE A 164 -16.52 3.15 -0.01
CA ILE A 164 -15.71 2.00 -0.44
C ILE A 164 -14.29 2.52 -0.66
N LEU A 165 -13.33 1.97 0.08
CA LEU A 165 -11.93 2.34 0.03
C LEU A 165 -11.13 1.28 -0.74
N PHE A 166 -10.38 1.73 -1.77
CA PHE A 166 -9.36 0.94 -2.45
C PHE A 166 -8.00 1.61 -2.21
N SER A 167 -7.21 1.06 -1.30
CA SER A 167 -5.83 1.48 -1.05
C SER A 167 -4.87 0.45 -1.61
N GLU A 168 -4.31 0.71 -2.80
CA GLU A 168 -3.41 -0.19 -3.56
C GLU A 168 -4.00 -1.59 -3.82
N SER A 169 -5.30 -1.67 -4.02
CA SER A 169 -6.02 -2.93 -4.18
C SER A 169 -6.84 -3.01 -5.47
N LEU A 170 -7.25 -1.88 -6.04
CA LEU A 170 -8.03 -1.85 -7.27
C LEU A 170 -7.25 -2.45 -8.44
N LEU A 171 -5.93 -2.30 -8.47
CA LEU A 171 -5.06 -2.83 -9.52
C LEU A 171 -5.17 -4.36 -9.72
N PHE A 172 -5.72 -5.09 -8.75
CA PHE A 172 -5.91 -6.54 -8.80
C PHE A 172 -7.33 -6.95 -9.22
N ILE A 173 -8.25 -5.99 -9.37
CA ILE A 173 -9.67 -6.25 -9.62
C ILE A 173 -10.05 -5.72 -11.00
N PRO A 174 -10.75 -6.50 -11.86
CA PRO A 174 -11.30 -5.97 -13.11
C PRO A 174 -12.20 -4.78 -12.85
N LEU A 175 -11.98 -3.66 -13.56
CA LEU A 175 -12.62 -2.38 -13.27
C LEU A 175 -14.14 -2.44 -13.27
N GLU A 176 -14.73 -3.15 -14.25
CA GLU A 176 -16.18 -3.27 -14.34
C GLU A 176 -16.78 -4.05 -13.18
N GLU A 177 -16.12 -5.15 -12.77
CA GLU A 177 -16.55 -5.92 -11.60
C GLU A 177 -16.41 -5.07 -10.32
N ALA A 178 -15.29 -4.32 -10.19
CA ALA A 178 -15.05 -3.45 -9.04
C ALA A 178 -16.15 -2.39 -8.88
N PHE A 179 -16.47 -1.65 -9.95
CA PHE A 179 -17.45 -0.58 -9.86
C PHE A 179 -18.88 -1.08 -9.77
N THR A 180 -19.22 -2.17 -10.45
CA THR A 180 -20.53 -2.84 -10.29
C THR A 180 -20.74 -3.25 -8.84
N LYS A 181 -19.74 -3.92 -8.24
CA LYS A 181 -19.83 -4.36 -6.84
C LYS A 181 -19.83 -3.18 -5.87
N ALA A 182 -19.01 -2.17 -6.10
CA ALA A 182 -18.98 -0.97 -5.28
C ALA A 182 -20.35 -0.27 -5.25
N LEU A 183 -20.99 -0.07 -6.41
CA LEU A 183 -22.32 0.51 -6.47
C LEU A 183 -23.40 -0.33 -5.77
N ALA A 184 -23.28 -1.67 -5.83
CA ALA A 184 -24.19 -2.55 -5.13
C ALA A 184 -24.08 -2.45 -3.60
N LEU A 185 -22.91 -2.07 -3.08
CA LEU A 185 -22.63 -1.96 -1.65
C LEU A 185 -22.67 -0.53 -1.10
N LEU A 186 -22.68 0.51 -1.97
CA LEU A 186 -22.72 1.90 -1.54
C LEU A 186 -24.14 2.34 -1.14
N ASN A 187 -24.22 3.15 -0.10
CA ASN A 187 -25.37 3.96 0.20
C ASN A 187 -25.67 4.97 -0.94
N PRO A 188 -26.90 5.44 -1.12
CA PRO A 188 -27.18 6.59 -1.98
C PRO A 188 -26.32 7.81 -1.55
N GLY A 189 -25.68 8.46 -2.51
CA GLY A 189 -24.75 9.57 -2.25
C GLY A 189 -23.42 9.17 -1.61
N GLY A 190 -23.16 7.87 -1.43
CA GLY A 190 -21.88 7.35 -0.91
C GLY A 190 -20.72 7.54 -1.87
N HIS A 191 -19.51 7.24 -1.42
CA HIS A 191 -18.27 7.57 -2.10
C HIS A 191 -17.39 6.35 -2.40
N VAL A 192 -16.59 6.46 -3.46
CA VAL A 192 -15.46 5.55 -3.74
C VAL A 192 -14.18 6.36 -3.64
N LEU A 193 -13.31 5.98 -2.71
CA LEU A 193 -11.96 6.55 -2.55
C LEU A 193 -10.94 5.53 -3.03
N ILE A 194 -10.11 5.93 -3.98
CA ILE A 194 -9.10 5.10 -4.61
C ILE A 194 -7.75 5.76 -4.45
N THR A 195 -6.78 5.05 -3.92
CA THR A 195 -5.36 5.42 -3.99
C THR A 195 -4.62 4.26 -4.65
N ASP A 196 -4.18 4.44 -5.88
CA ASP A 196 -3.58 3.34 -6.65
C ASP A 196 -2.60 3.82 -7.74
N ILE A 197 -1.84 2.85 -8.24
CA ILE A 197 -0.89 3.02 -9.34
C ILE A 197 -1.59 2.79 -10.68
N PHE A 198 -1.38 3.71 -11.62
CA PHE A 198 -1.89 3.60 -12.98
C PHE A 198 -0.74 3.61 -13.99
N ARG A 199 -0.92 2.91 -15.10
CA ARG A 199 -0.02 2.98 -16.25
C ARG A 199 -0.36 4.22 -17.08
N VAL A 200 0.67 4.96 -17.46
CA VAL A 200 0.54 6.10 -18.37
C VAL A 200 1.24 5.79 -19.69
N PRO A 201 0.79 6.38 -20.81
CA PRO A 201 1.49 6.26 -22.09
C PRO A 201 2.92 6.76 -21.97
N ALA A 202 3.88 5.93 -22.36
CA ALA A 202 5.30 6.28 -22.38
C ALA A 202 6.04 5.37 -23.38
N GLU A 203 7.12 5.88 -23.95
CA GLU A 203 7.97 5.08 -24.83
C GLU A 203 8.75 4.02 -24.08
N GLY A 204 8.82 2.83 -24.67
CA GLY A 204 9.53 1.67 -24.14
C GLY A 204 8.68 0.81 -23.21
N LYS A 205 9.32 -0.16 -22.55
CA LYS A 205 8.66 -1.12 -21.66
C LYS A 205 8.95 -0.76 -20.19
N SER A 206 7.89 -0.59 -19.41
CA SER A 206 8.00 -0.34 -17.98
C SER A 206 8.69 -1.51 -17.25
N PRO A 207 9.73 -1.25 -16.44
CA PRO A 207 10.31 -2.25 -15.55
C PRO A 207 9.43 -2.52 -14.32
N ILE A 208 8.45 -1.64 -14.06
CA ILE A 208 7.53 -1.71 -12.92
C ILE A 208 6.18 -2.23 -13.41
N GLY A 209 5.78 -3.38 -12.88
CA GLY A 209 4.51 -4.02 -13.21
C GLY A 209 3.31 -3.36 -12.54
N GLY A 210 2.12 -3.95 -12.74
CA GLY A 210 0.87 -3.55 -12.09
C GLY A 210 0.23 -2.28 -12.62
N GLY A 211 -0.96 -2.01 -12.11
CA GLY A 211 -1.79 -0.86 -12.43
C GLY A 211 -2.63 -1.00 -13.71
N HIS A 212 -3.83 -0.48 -13.66
CA HIS A 212 -4.66 -0.29 -14.85
C HIS A 212 -4.11 0.83 -15.72
N GLU A 213 -4.45 0.84 -17.00
CA GLU A 213 -4.17 2.00 -17.88
C GLU A 213 -5.06 3.17 -17.46
N LEU A 214 -4.46 4.32 -17.16
CA LEU A 214 -5.20 5.49 -16.68
C LEU A 214 -6.29 5.96 -17.67
N PRO A 215 -6.05 6.01 -18.99
CA PRO A 215 -7.11 6.33 -19.94
C PRO A 215 -8.27 5.32 -19.88
N ARG A 216 -7.97 4.02 -19.90
CA ARG A 216 -9.00 2.96 -19.80
C ARG A 216 -9.78 3.02 -18.48
N PHE A 217 -9.10 3.30 -17.36
CA PHE A 217 -9.77 3.53 -16.10
C PHE A 217 -10.79 4.66 -16.18
N ARG A 218 -10.39 5.82 -16.75
CA ARG A 218 -11.27 6.99 -16.91
C ARG A 218 -12.45 6.70 -17.83
N GLU A 219 -12.23 6.00 -18.93
CA GLU A 219 -13.29 5.57 -19.85
C GLU A 219 -14.27 4.60 -19.17
N THR A 220 -13.74 3.67 -18.38
CA THR A 220 -14.56 2.68 -17.68
C THR A 220 -15.42 3.34 -16.61
N ILE A 221 -14.83 4.14 -15.72
CA ILE A 221 -15.58 4.73 -14.60
C ILE A 221 -16.63 5.74 -15.06
N ALA A 222 -16.41 6.41 -16.20
CA ALA A 222 -17.37 7.35 -16.79
C ALA A 222 -18.70 6.68 -17.22
N ARG A 223 -18.72 5.35 -17.35
CA ARG A 223 -19.94 4.58 -17.66
C ARG A 223 -20.79 4.26 -16.46
N PHE A 224 -20.30 4.55 -15.26
CA PHE A 224 -20.98 4.32 -14.00
C PHE A 224 -21.54 5.63 -13.42
N PRO A 225 -22.61 5.61 -12.63
CA PRO A 225 -23.17 6.80 -11.97
C PRO A 225 -22.27 7.25 -10.81
N LEU A 226 -21.01 7.59 -11.14
CA LEU A 226 -19.96 8.00 -10.22
C LEU A 226 -19.40 9.34 -10.72
N GLN A 227 -19.65 10.41 -9.98
CA GLN A 227 -19.18 11.75 -10.30
C GLN A 227 -17.81 12.01 -9.65
N PRO A 228 -16.83 12.53 -10.41
CA PRO A 228 -15.51 12.85 -9.84
C PRO A 228 -15.62 14.03 -8.87
N VAL A 229 -15.01 13.88 -7.69
CA VAL A 229 -14.93 14.92 -6.64
C VAL A 229 -13.49 15.40 -6.51
N THR A 230 -12.52 14.49 -6.47
CA THR A 230 -11.10 14.80 -6.32
C THR A 230 -10.26 13.91 -7.21
N ASP A 231 -9.25 14.50 -7.84
CA ASP A 231 -8.19 13.81 -8.59
C ASP A 231 -6.85 14.47 -8.22
N ARG A 232 -6.05 13.78 -7.38
CA ARG A 232 -4.73 14.26 -6.93
C ARG A 232 -3.62 13.35 -7.45
N ASP A 233 -2.64 13.95 -8.07
CA ASP A 233 -1.41 13.27 -8.46
C ASP A 233 -0.46 13.21 -7.26
N MET A 234 -0.14 12.00 -6.81
CA MET A 234 0.78 11.72 -5.72
C MET A 234 2.10 11.14 -6.21
N THR A 235 2.32 11.11 -7.52
CA THR A 235 3.44 10.38 -8.16
C THR A 235 4.79 10.78 -7.60
N ASP A 236 5.04 12.08 -7.43
CA ASP A 236 6.32 12.59 -6.91
C ASP A 236 6.56 12.19 -5.45
N GLY A 237 5.53 12.24 -4.62
CA GLY A 237 5.63 11.84 -3.22
C GLY A 237 5.76 10.32 -3.02
N ILE A 238 5.29 9.51 -3.96
CA ILE A 238 5.36 8.03 -3.88
C ILE A 238 6.66 7.49 -4.51
N ALA A 239 7.16 8.14 -5.56
CA ALA A 239 8.32 7.69 -6.34
C ALA A 239 9.56 7.35 -5.49
N PRO A 240 9.90 8.09 -4.42
CA PRO A 240 11.06 7.78 -3.58
C PRO A 240 10.98 6.40 -2.91
N THR A 241 9.78 5.83 -2.71
CA THR A 241 9.66 4.44 -2.21
C THR A 241 10.35 3.45 -3.14
N PHE A 242 10.31 3.69 -4.45
CA PHE A 242 10.96 2.82 -5.42
C PHE A 242 12.48 2.94 -5.37
N ASP A 243 13.02 4.11 -5.04
CA ASP A 243 14.46 4.30 -4.84
C ASP A 243 14.94 3.55 -3.59
N VAL A 244 14.18 3.61 -2.49
CA VAL A 244 14.44 2.84 -1.26
C VAL A 244 14.42 1.34 -1.52
N LEU A 245 13.41 0.84 -2.25
CA LEU A 245 13.29 -0.58 -2.58
C LEU A 245 14.39 -1.04 -3.54
N ASP A 246 14.70 -0.27 -4.58
CA ASP A 246 15.77 -0.59 -5.53
C ASP A 246 17.13 -0.62 -4.83
N GLY A 247 17.40 0.35 -3.93
CA GLY A 247 18.58 0.37 -3.07
C GLY A 247 18.68 -0.88 -2.19
N ALA A 248 17.62 -1.26 -1.51
CA ALA A 248 17.58 -2.46 -0.66
C ALA A 248 17.89 -3.74 -1.46
N TYR A 249 17.35 -3.85 -2.66
CA TYR A 249 17.65 -4.98 -3.55
C TYR A 249 19.11 -5.02 -3.98
N ARG A 250 19.70 -3.90 -4.37
CA ARG A 250 21.07 -3.83 -4.90
C ARG A 250 22.14 -3.87 -3.82
N GLU A 251 21.90 -3.23 -2.68
CA GLU A 251 22.92 -3.04 -1.65
C GLU A 251 22.90 -4.14 -0.58
N ALA A 252 21.76 -4.83 -0.39
CA ALA A 252 21.63 -5.89 0.59
C ALA A 252 21.30 -7.26 -0.03
N ILE A 253 20.22 -7.35 -0.81
CA ILE A 253 19.71 -8.65 -1.29
C ILE A 253 20.62 -9.24 -2.36
N GLU A 254 21.10 -8.46 -3.33
CA GLU A 254 21.99 -8.95 -4.40
C GLU A 254 23.32 -9.47 -3.87
N PRO A 255 24.07 -8.74 -3.00
CA PRO A 255 25.31 -9.25 -2.42
C PRO A 255 25.10 -10.55 -1.62
N ALA A 256 24.05 -10.60 -0.78
CA ALA A 256 23.70 -11.81 -0.03
C ALA A 256 23.38 -12.98 -0.95
N TYR A 257 22.56 -12.78 -1.98
CA TYR A 257 22.25 -13.77 -3.01
C TYR A 257 23.50 -14.31 -3.70
N ARG A 258 24.41 -13.41 -4.13
CA ARG A 258 25.68 -13.79 -4.79
C ARG A 258 26.59 -14.60 -3.86
N LEU A 259 26.71 -14.20 -2.58
CA LEU A 259 27.48 -14.94 -1.57
C LEU A 259 26.93 -16.35 -1.33
N ILE A 260 25.61 -16.48 -1.18
CA ILE A 260 24.95 -17.79 -1.00
C ILE A 260 25.22 -18.67 -2.23
N LEU A 261 25.02 -18.15 -3.44
CA LEU A 261 25.28 -18.91 -4.68
C LEU A 261 26.74 -19.34 -4.80
N ALA A 262 27.69 -18.46 -4.47
CA ALA A 262 29.10 -18.79 -4.47
C ALA A 262 29.41 -19.93 -3.48
N ARG A 263 28.93 -19.79 -2.24
CA ARG A 263 29.12 -20.81 -1.19
C ARG A 263 28.54 -22.17 -1.57
N LEU A 264 27.32 -22.19 -2.11
CA LEU A 264 26.67 -23.43 -2.58
C LEU A 264 27.40 -24.03 -3.78
N THR A 265 27.90 -23.20 -4.69
CA THR A 265 28.66 -23.68 -5.88
C THR A 265 30.01 -24.32 -5.45
N LEU A 266 30.68 -23.76 -4.43
CA LEU A 266 31.91 -24.34 -3.89
C LEU A 266 31.65 -25.67 -3.16
N LYS A 267 30.56 -25.73 -2.38
CA LYS A 267 30.25 -26.93 -1.56
C LYS A 267 29.63 -28.06 -2.39
N TYR A 268 28.82 -27.73 -3.40
CA TYR A 268 28.05 -28.68 -4.19
C TYR A 268 28.17 -28.41 -5.71
N PRO A 269 29.36 -28.49 -6.31
CA PRO A 269 29.61 -28.01 -7.67
C PRO A 269 28.72 -28.67 -8.73
N TRP A 270 28.57 -29.99 -8.68
CA TRP A 270 27.74 -30.73 -9.64
C TRP A 270 26.25 -30.43 -9.51
N VAL A 271 25.74 -30.36 -8.28
CA VAL A 271 24.34 -30.01 -8.03
C VAL A 271 24.04 -28.60 -8.52
N MET A 272 24.91 -27.64 -8.18
CA MET A 272 24.74 -26.25 -8.58
C MET A 272 24.88 -26.04 -10.11
N ARG A 273 25.69 -26.87 -10.78
CA ARG A 273 25.73 -26.87 -12.24
C ARG A 273 24.39 -27.26 -12.85
N LEU A 274 23.74 -28.32 -12.32
CA LEU A 274 22.43 -28.78 -12.74
C LEU A 274 21.34 -27.75 -12.42
N VAL A 275 21.35 -27.20 -11.20
CA VAL A 275 20.39 -26.15 -10.75
C VAL A 275 20.51 -24.92 -11.64
N LYS A 276 21.71 -24.39 -11.85
CA LYS A 276 21.95 -23.23 -12.72
C LYS A 276 21.51 -23.48 -14.15
N TRP A 277 21.74 -24.70 -14.67
CA TRP A 277 21.28 -25.07 -16.02
C TRP A 277 19.76 -25.14 -16.10
N LYS A 278 19.11 -25.87 -15.18
CA LYS A 278 17.64 -26.05 -15.15
C LYS A 278 16.90 -24.72 -14.93
N PHE A 279 17.37 -23.90 -13.99
CA PHE A 279 16.68 -22.66 -13.58
C PHE A 279 17.29 -21.39 -14.22
N ARG A 280 18.20 -21.51 -15.20
CA ARG A 280 18.89 -20.37 -15.82
C ARG A 280 17.98 -19.22 -16.28
N LYS A 281 16.81 -19.55 -16.86
CA LYS A 281 15.85 -18.54 -17.34
C LYS A 281 15.16 -17.82 -16.18
N SER A 282 14.80 -18.56 -15.13
CA SER A 282 14.14 -17.99 -13.94
C SER A 282 15.10 -17.12 -13.15
N MET A 283 16.35 -17.58 -12.94
CA MET A 283 17.40 -16.82 -12.26
C MET A 283 17.70 -15.51 -13.01
N ARG A 284 17.95 -15.59 -14.33
CA ARG A 284 18.19 -14.39 -15.15
C ARG A 284 17.01 -13.42 -15.10
N ARG A 285 15.77 -13.91 -15.20
CA ARG A 285 14.56 -13.07 -15.10
C ARG A 285 14.45 -12.39 -13.74
N TYR A 286 14.81 -13.10 -12.66
CA TYR A 286 14.82 -12.54 -11.31
C TYR A 286 15.89 -11.45 -11.16
N GLU A 287 17.12 -11.74 -11.61
CA GLU A 287 18.25 -10.81 -11.60
C GLU A 287 17.95 -9.55 -12.44
N ASP A 288 17.47 -9.72 -13.67
CA ASP A 288 17.07 -8.61 -14.55
C ASP A 288 15.95 -7.77 -13.93
N LYS A 289 15.02 -8.41 -13.24
CA LYS A 289 13.90 -7.72 -12.61
C LYS A 289 14.30 -6.93 -11.36
N HIS A 290 15.16 -7.49 -10.51
CA HIS A 290 15.39 -6.96 -9.17
C HIS A 290 16.78 -6.32 -8.97
N PHE A 291 17.80 -6.70 -9.74
CA PHE A 291 19.18 -6.20 -9.58
C PHE A 291 19.62 -5.26 -10.70
N SER A 292 18.77 -4.97 -11.67
CA SER A 292 19.11 -4.10 -12.80
C SER A 292 19.16 -2.60 -12.47
N GLY A 293 18.71 -2.18 -11.29
CA GLY A 293 18.59 -0.77 -10.91
C GLY A 293 17.52 0.00 -11.69
N ARG A 294 16.64 -0.71 -12.45
CA ARG A 294 15.63 -0.07 -13.29
C ARG A 294 14.29 0.14 -12.57
N ARG A 295 14.09 -0.42 -11.37
CA ARG A 295 12.83 -0.29 -10.63
C ARG A 295 12.86 0.87 -9.65
N ASN A 296 13.42 1.99 -10.07
CA ASN A 296 13.63 3.21 -9.32
C ASN A 296 12.53 4.27 -9.53
N GLY A 297 12.57 5.35 -8.75
CA GLY A 297 11.61 6.45 -8.79
C GLY A 297 11.55 7.16 -10.13
N ALA A 298 12.67 7.32 -10.85
CA ALA A 298 12.70 7.95 -12.16
C ALA A 298 11.88 7.15 -13.20
N ASN A 299 12.06 5.82 -13.24
CA ASN A 299 11.26 4.96 -14.10
C ASN A 299 9.81 4.85 -13.61
N PHE A 300 9.57 4.94 -12.30
CA PHE A 300 8.21 5.03 -11.79
C PHE A 300 7.51 6.25 -12.38
N LYS A 301 8.06 7.44 -12.26
CA LYS A 301 7.49 8.68 -12.80
C LYS A 301 7.33 8.68 -14.32
N LYS A 302 8.22 8.00 -15.05
CA LYS A 302 8.13 7.87 -16.51
C LYS A 302 6.93 7.03 -16.97
N TYR A 303 6.64 5.92 -16.28
CA TYR A 303 5.71 4.90 -16.77
C TYR A 303 4.43 4.79 -15.96
N LYS A 304 4.36 5.45 -14.81
CA LYS A 304 3.28 5.34 -13.85
C LYS A 304 2.80 6.71 -13.39
N SER A 305 1.54 6.77 -13.01
CA SER A 305 0.99 7.83 -12.19
C SER A 305 0.36 7.21 -10.96
N TYR A 306 0.64 7.75 -9.80
CA TYR A 306 -0.01 7.37 -8.56
C TYR A 306 -1.05 8.40 -8.21
N ARG A 307 -2.31 7.97 -8.04
CA ARG A 307 -3.41 8.92 -7.89
C ARG A 307 -4.26 8.64 -6.67
N LEU A 308 -4.69 9.71 -6.00
CA LEU A 308 -5.83 9.69 -5.11
C LEU A 308 -7.04 10.21 -5.87
N LEU A 309 -8.07 9.39 -5.98
CA LEU A 309 -9.28 9.65 -6.73
C LEU A 309 -10.48 9.47 -5.82
N LEU A 310 -11.32 10.48 -5.70
CA LEU A 310 -12.57 10.42 -4.97
C LEU A 310 -13.74 10.61 -5.92
N TYR A 311 -14.68 9.70 -5.88
CA TYR A 311 -15.92 9.75 -6.64
C TYR A 311 -17.12 9.68 -5.70
N ARG A 312 -18.21 10.34 -6.09
CA ARG A 312 -19.50 10.29 -5.38
C ARG A 312 -20.54 9.58 -6.25
N ARG A 313 -21.30 8.70 -5.65
CA ARG A 313 -22.48 8.09 -6.28
C ARG A 313 -23.54 9.17 -6.55
N ALA A 314 -24.00 9.29 -7.81
CA ALA A 314 -25.05 10.18 -8.22
C ALA A 314 -26.42 9.79 -7.62
#